data_049a53097b72217a796aec96f1eba495
#
_entry.id   049a53097b72217a796aec96f1eba495
#
_cell.length_a   1.000
_cell.length_b   1.000
_cell.length_c   1.000
_cell.angle_alpha   90.00
_cell.angle_beta   90.00
_cell.angle_gamma   90.00
#
_symmetry.space_group_name_H-M   'P 1'
#
loop_
_entity.id
_entity.type
_entity.pdbx_description
1 polymer ?
#
loop_
_entity_poly.entity_id
_entity_poly.type
_entity_poly.pdbx_seq_one_letter_code
_entity_poly.pdbx_strand_id
1 'polypeptide(L)' 'MNLRIRDLREDKDFTQTYIAGILGITQQTYSRYETGEITIDIFNLIKLAKFYNTSTDYLLGLTNNSTPYEK' A
#
# COMPACT_ATOMS: atom_id res chain seq x y z
N MET A 1 -12.95 3.34 -1.90
CA MET A 1 -11.96 3.89 -0.94
C MET A 1 -10.64 4.13 -1.68
N ASN A 2 -10.08 5.33 -1.56
CA ASN A 2 -8.81 5.66 -2.19
C ASN A 2 -7.66 5.37 -1.24
N LEU A 3 -6.99 4.26 -1.48
CA LEU A 3 -5.77 3.94 -0.73
C LEU A 3 -4.62 4.81 -1.22
N ARG A 4 -3.72 5.20 -0.32
CA ARG A 4 -2.54 5.99 -0.68
C ARG A 4 -1.39 5.16 -1.24
N ILE A 5 -1.62 3.88 -1.50
CA ILE A 5 -0.56 2.97 -1.95
C ILE A 5 0.02 3.38 -3.31
N ARG A 6 -0.81 3.89 -4.21
CA ARG A 6 -0.34 4.38 -5.50
C ARG A 6 0.53 5.62 -5.35
N ASP A 7 0.08 6.58 -4.53
CA ASP A 7 0.82 7.82 -4.31
C ASP A 7 2.20 7.54 -3.72
N LEU A 8 2.27 6.67 -2.71
CA LEU A 8 3.54 6.30 -2.10
C LEU A 8 4.44 5.56 -3.09
N ARG A 9 3.87 4.68 -3.91
CA ARG A 9 4.63 3.95 -4.91
C ARG A 9 5.24 4.92 -5.94
N GLU A 10 4.43 5.83 -6.44
CA GLU A 10 4.88 6.81 -7.44
C GLU A 10 5.90 7.79 -6.86
N ASP A 11 5.71 8.23 -5.62
CA ASP A 11 6.64 9.12 -4.95
C ASP A 11 8.05 8.53 -4.83
N LYS A 12 8.14 7.20 -4.74
CA LYS A 12 9.42 6.50 -4.61
C LYS A 12 9.89 5.88 -5.92
N ASP A 13 9.20 6.18 -7.01
CA ASP A 13 9.52 5.67 -8.36
C ASP A 13 9.55 4.14 -8.45
N PHE A 14 8.74 3.46 -7.64
CA PHE A 14 8.61 2.00 -7.74
C PHE A 14 7.60 1.62 -8.81
N THR A 15 7.85 0.49 -9.48
CA THR A 15 6.87 -0.07 -10.42
C THR A 15 5.84 -0.91 -9.68
N GLN A 16 4.68 -1.13 -10.30
CA GLN A 16 3.68 -2.06 -9.77
C GLN A 16 4.25 -3.47 -9.63
N THR A 17 5.05 -3.91 -10.62
CA THR A 17 5.68 -5.23 -10.60
C THR A 17 6.60 -5.39 -9.40
N TYR A 18 7.36 -4.35 -9.08
CA TYR A 18 8.27 -4.39 -7.92
C TYR A 18 7.47 -4.58 -6.61
N ILE A 19 6.43 -3.77 -6.42
CA ILE A 19 5.61 -3.86 -5.20
C ILE A 19 4.85 -5.19 -5.13
N ALA A 20 4.33 -5.67 -6.27
CA ALA A 20 3.68 -6.98 -6.33
C ALA A 20 4.64 -8.08 -5.88
N GLY A 21 5.90 -8.01 -6.29
CA GLY A 21 6.94 -8.96 -5.85
C GLY A 21 7.16 -8.93 -4.34
N ILE A 22 7.14 -7.73 -3.73
CA ILE A 22 7.27 -7.58 -2.28
C ILE A 22 6.10 -8.26 -1.56
N LEU A 23 4.89 -8.15 -2.12
CA LEU A 23 3.71 -8.76 -1.54
C LEU A 23 3.53 -10.24 -1.90
N GLY A 24 4.33 -10.76 -2.84
CA GLY A 24 4.21 -12.15 -3.28
C GLY A 24 2.95 -12.40 -4.12
N ILE A 25 2.47 -11.39 -4.85
CA ILE A 25 1.28 -11.48 -5.69
C ILE A 25 1.62 -11.07 -7.12
N THR A 26 0.67 -11.29 -8.05
CA THR A 26 0.86 -10.88 -9.44
C THR A 26 0.71 -9.36 -9.58
N GLN A 27 1.32 -8.80 -10.62
CA GLN A 27 1.19 -7.38 -10.93
C GLN A 27 -0.28 -7.02 -11.21
N GLN A 28 -1.04 -7.89 -11.86
CA GLN A 28 -2.45 -7.65 -12.12
C GLN A 28 -3.27 -7.54 -10.84
N THR A 29 -3.02 -8.43 -9.87
CA THR A 29 -3.69 -8.38 -8.57
C THR A 29 -3.34 -7.08 -7.85
N TYR A 30 -2.07 -6.70 -7.84
CA TYR A 30 -1.66 -5.45 -7.21
C TYR A 30 -2.31 -4.24 -7.89
N SER A 31 -2.34 -4.23 -9.23
CA SER A 31 -2.99 -3.15 -9.98
C SER A 31 -4.46 -2.97 -9.57
N ARG A 32 -5.16 -4.08 -9.34
CA ARG A 32 -6.56 -4.03 -8.90
C ARG A 32 -6.71 -3.46 -7.50
N TYR A 33 -5.71 -3.63 -6.65
CA TYR A 33 -5.68 -2.94 -5.34
C TYR A 33 -5.63 -1.43 -5.54
N GLU A 34 -4.80 -0.93 -6.46
CA GLU A 34 -4.66 0.51 -6.70
C GLU A 34 -5.90 1.12 -7.30
N THR A 35 -6.59 0.39 -8.17
CA THR A 35 -7.81 0.89 -8.81
C THR A 35 -9.05 0.75 -7.93
N GLY A 36 -8.96 -0.02 -6.85
CA GLY A 36 -10.10 -0.31 -6.00
C GLY A 36 -11.02 -1.40 -6.55
N GLU A 37 -10.62 -2.08 -7.63
CA GLU A 37 -11.40 -3.18 -8.22
C GLU A 37 -11.54 -4.34 -7.24
N ILE A 38 -10.49 -4.62 -6.46
CA ILE A 38 -10.55 -5.58 -5.37
C ILE A 38 -10.01 -4.93 -4.10
N THR A 39 -10.49 -5.39 -2.96
CA THR A 39 -10.04 -4.88 -1.67
C THR A 39 -8.75 -5.57 -1.26
N ILE A 40 -7.75 -4.80 -0.84
CA ILE A 40 -6.49 -5.35 -0.32
C ILE A 40 -6.76 -6.11 0.97
N ASP A 41 -6.17 -7.29 1.12
CA ASP A 41 -6.30 -8.02 2.36
C ASP A 41 -5.45 -7.38 3.46
N ILE A 42 -5.81 -7.68 4.72
CA ILE A 42 -5.20 -7.01 5.86
C ILE A 42 -3.71 -7.31 5.98
N PHE A 43 -3.28 -8.52 5.63
CA PHE A 43 -1.86 -8.90 5.74
C PHE A 43 -1.02 -8.12 4.74
N ASN A 44 -1.49 -7.97 3.51
CA ASN A 44 -0.80 -7.17 2.50
C ASN A 44 -0.81 -5.69 2.85
N LEU A 45 -1.90 -5.19 3.44
CA LEU A 45 -1.96 -3.81 3.91
C LEU A 45 -0.92 -3.55 4.99
N ILE A 46 -0.83 -4.43 5.97
CA ILE A 46 0.17 -4.33 7.05
C ILE A 46 1.59 -4.40 6.47
N LYS A 47 1.82 -5.31 5.52
CA LYS A 47 3.12 -5.46 4.88
C LYS A 47 3.54 -4.17 4.18
N LEU A 48 2.62 -3.52 3.46
CA LEU A 48 2.90 -2.24 2.81
C LEU A 48 3.16 -1.12 3.82
N ALA A 49 2.40 -1.08 4.91
CA ALA A 49 2.62 -0.08 5.96
C ALA A 49 4.03 -0.21 6.54
N LYS A 50 4.49 -1.42 6.79
CA LYS A 50 5.85 -1.67 7.27
C LYS A 50 6.89 -1.32 6.21
N PHE A 51 6.65 -1.71 4.97
CA PHE A 51 7.56 -1.44 3.87
C PHE A 51 7.76 0.07 3.66
N TYR A 52 6.68 0.84 3.70
CA TYR A 52 6.74 2.29 3.54
C TYR A 52 7.03 3.03 4.85
N ASN A 53 7.19 2.30 5.95
CA ASN A 53 7.43 2.89 7.28
C ASN A 53 6.34 3.90 7.64
N THR A 54 5.09 3.47 7.54
CA THR A 54 3.92 4.28 7.85
C THR A 54 2.87 3.43 8.56
N SER A 55 1.71 4.02 8.87
CA SER A 55 0.60 3.32 9.51
C SER A 55 -0.41 2.82 8.48
N THR A 56 -1.18 1.79 8.85
CA THR A 56 -2.31 1.34 8.03
C THR A 56 -3.37 2.44 7.91
N ASP A 57 -3.57 3.25 8.95
CA ASP A 57 -4.51 4.36 8.90
C ASP A 57 -4.11 5.39 7.83
N TYR A 58 -2.82 5.68 7.70
CA TYR A 58 -2.35 6.58 6.66
C TYR A 58 -2.64 6.00 5.27
N LEU A 59 -2.37 4.70 5.07
CA LEU A 59 -2.64 4.04 3.79
C LEU A 59 -4.12 4.06 3.45
N LEU A 60 -4.99 3.94 4.47
CA LEU A 60 -6.45 3.94 4.31
C LEU A 60 -7.03 5.35 4.16
N GLY A 61 -6.21 6.40 4.32
CA GLY A 61 -6.69 7.77 4.24
C GLY A 61 -7.42 8.25 5.49
N LEU A 62 -7.29 7.53 6.61
CA LEU A 62 -7.96 7.88 7.86
C LEU A 62 -7.20 8.91 8.67
N THR A 63 -5.95 9.17 8.34
CA THR A 63 -5.11 10.18 8.95
C THR A 63 -4.19 10.78 7.90
N ASN A 64 -3.76 12.03 8.12
CA ASN A 64 -2.73 12.67 7.30
C ASN A 64 -1.33 12.54 7.88
N ASN A 65 -1.21 11.89 9.04
CA ASN A 65 0.07 11.66 9.69
C ASN A 65 0.70 10.38 9.16
N SER A 66 1.80 10.50 8.42
CA SER A 66 2.50 9.36 7.82
C SER A 66 3.44 8.64 8.79
N THR A 67 3.57 9.13 10.02
CA THR A 67 4.43 8.50 11.03
C THR A 67 3.84 7.15 11.44
N PRO A 68 4.67 6.08 11.54
CA PRO A 68 4.17 4.78 12.02
C PRO A 68 3.68 4.90 13.46
N TYR A 69 2.78 3.99 13.84
CA TYR A 69 2.37 3.92 15.24
C TYR A 69 3.55 3.58 16.13
N GLU A 70 3.64 4.27 17.25
CA GLU A 70 4.59 3.92 18.30
C GLU A 70 4.06 2.72 19.07
N LYS A 71 4.95 1.87 19.49
CA LYS A 71 4.61 0.70 20.31
C LYS A 71 4.66 1.04 21.78
#